data_f5f61df8535f826f2dd2cf5009eec0ce
#
_entry.id   f5f61df8535f826f2dd2cf5009eec0ce
#
_cell.length_a   1.000
_cell.length_b   1.000
_cell.length_c   1.000
_cell.angle_alpha   90.00
_cell.angle_beta   90.00
_cell.angle_gamma   90.00
#
_symmetry.space_group_name_H-M   'P 1'
#
loop_
_entity.id
_entity.type
_entity.pdbx_description
1 polymer ?
#
loop_
_entity_poly.entity_id
_entity_poly.type
_entity_poly.pdbx_seq_one_letter_code
_entity_poly.pdbx_strand_id
1 'polypeptide(L)'
;ECGAWYSSVYMKGETSEWCLETSKKGLLTGVKVGGEDSWVMYGPAFFSKEFSEKFFPVLEEYYHTPGTEQMYWEQVLADLLNGEVDSHLPGKHHFPVPEMYINRQPDNQVYEFENLEELRLFDERYQNHSDNIAMELISEVLQVPESEITGIKCLKTGMTNKSFLFKVHG
;
A
#
# COMPACT_ATOMS: atom_id res chain seq x y z
N GLU A 1 21.96 8.98 -15.06
CA GLU A 1 21.46 8.88 -13.68
C GLU A 1 19.96 8.58 -13.77
N CYS A 2 19.48 7.63 -12.96
CA CYS A 2 18.05 7.29 -12.90
C CYS A 2 17.37 8.28 -11.95
N GLY A 3 16.38 9.01 -12.44
CA GLY A 3 15.53 9.87 -11.59
C GLY A 3 14.66 9.06 -10.64
N ALA A 4 14.08 9.71 -9.63
CA ALA A 4 13.10 9.06 -8.76
C ALA A 4 11.84 8.69 -9.55
N TRP A 5 11.22 7.55 -9.20
CA TRP A 5 10.00 7.11 -9.85
C TRP A 5 9.09 6.31 -8.90
N TYR A 6 7.79 6.33 -9.21
CA TYR A 6 6.79 5.49 -8.58
C TYR A 6 6.23 4.49 -9.59
N SER A 7 6.15 3.23 -9.21
CA SER A 7 5.46 2.20 -10.00
C SER A 7 3.98 2.58 -10.15
N SER A 8 3.44 2.43 -11.34
CA SER A 8 2.08 2.91 -11.63
C SER A 8 1.38 1.98 -12.60
N VAL A 9 0.13 1.68 -12.33
CA VAL A 9 -0.76 0.92 -13.20
C VAL A 9 -1.90 1.82 -13.66
N TYR A 10 -2.47 1.52 -14.83
CA TYR A 10 -3.63 2.25 -15.32
C TYR A 10 -4.92 1.54 -14.89
N MET A 11 -5.74 2.24 -14.12
CA MET A 11 -7.05 1.75 -13.70
C MET A 11 -8.15 2.35 -14.55
N LYS A 12 -8.99 1.49 -15.12
CA LYS A 12 -10.18 1.88 -15.88
C LYS A 12 -11.39 1.97 -14.95
N GLY A 13 -12.24 2.97 -15.19
CA GLY A 13 -13.41 3.25 -14.37
C GLY A 13 -13.06 3.98 -13.08
N GLU A 14 -14.01 3.99 -12.17
CA GLU A 14 -13.85 4.64 -10.85
C GLU A 14 -12.86 3.88 -9.97
N THR A 15 -12.05 4.62 -9.25
CA THR A 15 -11.09 4.08 -8.28
C THR A 15 -11.00 4.98 -7.04
N SER A 16 -10.71 4.38 -5.89
CA SER A 16 -10.37 5.09 -4.65
C SER A 16 -8.87 5.24 -4.42
N GLU A 17 -8.05 4.73 -5.34
CA GLU A 17 -6.59 4.77 -5.26
C GLU A 17 -6.02 6.19 -5.41
N TRP A 18 -4.71 6.31 -5.14
CA TRP A 18 -3.96 7.55 -5.34
C TRP A 18 -3.71 7.79 -6.83
N CYS A 19 -4.54 8.65 -7.43
CA CYS A 19 -4.48 8.99 -8.84
C CYS A 19 -3.38 10.02 -9.13
N LEU A 20 -2.62 9.78 -10.18
CA LEU A 20 -1.43 10.55 -10.55
C LEU A 20 -1.72 11.53 -11.68
N GLU A 21 -1.49 12.80 -11.44
CA GLU A 21 -1.43 13.81 -12.48
C GLU A 21 -0.01 13.93 -13.01
N THR A 22 0.15 13.90 -14.33
CA THR A 22 1.48 13.86 -14.93
C THR A 22 1.61 14.80 -16.12
N SER A 23 2.83 15.32 -16.32
CA SER A 23 3.21 15.96 -17.56
C SER A 23 3.25 14.96 -18.72
N LYS A 24 3.36 15.45 -19.96
CA LYS A 24 3.55 14.60 -21.15
C LYS A 24 4.81 13.71 -21.08
N LYS A 25 5.79 14.09 -20.26
CA LYS A 25 7.03 13.33 -20.06
C LYS A 25 6.96 12.34 -18.89
N GLY A 26 5.80 12.25 -18.22
CA GLY A 26 5.62 11.35 -17.07
C GLY A 26 6.12 11.90 -15.74
N LEU A 27 6.51 13.18 -15.66
CA LEU A 27 6.81 13.85 -14.41
C LEU A 27 5.52 14.05 -13.63
N LEU A 28 5.50 13.68 -12.34
CA LEU A 28 4.37 13.92 -11.44
C LEU A 28 4.18 15.43 -11.24
N THR A 29 2.96 15.88 -11.39
CA THR A 29 2.55 17.28 -11.21
C THR A 29 1.48 17.46 -10.15
N GLY A 30 0.85 16.39 -9.72
CA GLY A 30 -0.14 16.35 -8.66
C GLY A 30 -0.53 14.92 -8.31
N VAL A 31 -1.15 14.77 -7.15
CA VAL A 31 -1.69 13.51 -6.67
C VAL A 31 -3.03 13.78 -6.00
N LYS A 32 -4.02 12.94 -6.25
CA LYS A 32 -5.32 13.02 -5.57
C LYS A 32 -5.86 11.63 -5.24
N VAL A 33 -6.56 11.50 -4.15
CA VAL A 33 -7.25 10.27 -3.79
C VAL A 33 -8.57 10.16 -4.55
N GLY A 34 -8.77 9.04 -5.22
CA GLY A 34 -9.94 8.78 -6.04
C GLY A 34 -9.95 9.47 -7.41
N GLY A 35 -10.58 8.84 -8.37
CA GLY A 35 -10.69 9.34 -9.74
C GLY A 35 -11.32 8.33 -10.67
N GLU A 36 -11.19 8.57 -11.96
CA GLU A 36 -11.67 7.71 -13.02
C GLU A 36 -10.63 7.66 -14.14
N ASP A 37 -10.46 6.50 -14.76
CA ASP A 37 -9.58 6.30 -15.92
C ASP A 37 -8.17 6.90 -15.74
N SER A 38 -7.50 6.54 -14.64
CA SER A 38 -6.27 7.20 -14.20
C SER A 38 -5.11 6.24 -14.01
N TRP A 39 -3.90 6.76 -14.15
CA TRP A 39 -2.71 6.14 -13.58
C TRP A 39 -2.75 6.30 -12.07
N VAL A 40 -2.49 5.21 -11.33
CA VAL A 40 -2.49 5.21 -9.87
C VAL A 40 -1.12 4.79 -9.33
N MET A 41 -0.83 5.19 -8.09
CA MET A 41 0.29 4.67 -7.34
C MET A 41 0.06 3.19 -7.05
N TYR A 42 1.00 2.32 -7.46
CA TYR A 42 0.83 0.89 -7.31
C TYR A 42 2.18 0.17 -7.29
N GLY A 43 2.53 -0.41 -6.15
CA GLY A 43 3.78 -1.11 -5.96
C GLY A 43 4.94 -0.23 -5.47
N PRO A 44 6.20 -0.56 -5.82
CA PRO A 44 7.37 0.08 -5.24
C PRO A 44 7.65 1.47 -5.81
N ALA A 45 8.30 2.31 -5.00
CA ALA A 45 8.92 3.56 -5.41
C ALA A 45 10.44 3.49 -5.33
N PHE A 46 11.13 4.21 -6.19
CA PHE A 46 12.58 4.42 -6.13
C PHE A 46 12.89 5.90 -5.87
N PHE A 47 13.63 6.16 -4.83
CA PHE A 47 14.08 7.50 -4.48
C PHE A 47 15.53 7.69 -4.93
N SER A 48 15.74 8.60 -5.88
CA SER A 48 17.09 9.03 -6.21
C SER A 48 17.69 9.86 -5.07
N LYS A 49 19.01 10.02 -5.07
CA LYS A 49 19.69 10.86 -4.08
C LYS A 49 19.13 12.29 -4.08
N GLU A 50 18.98 12.88 -5.26
CA GLU A 50 18.48 14.24 -5.41
C GLU A 50 17.03 14.39 -4.89
N PHE A 51 16.18 13.39 -5.15
CA PHE A 51 14.83 13.34 -4.60
C PHE A 51 14.87 13.31 -3.07
N SER A 52 15.67 12.40 -2.50
CA SER A 52 15.79 12.21 -1.06
C SER A 52 16.28 13.47 -0.35
N GLU A 53 17.27 14.16 -0.91
CA GLU A 53 17.80 15.40 -0.34
C GLU A 53 16.76 16.52 -0.24
N LYS A 54 15.78 16.55 -1.15
CA LYS A 54 14.67 17.52 -1.14
C LYS A 54 13.48 17.05 -0.28
N PHE A 55 13.19 15.75 -0.30
CA PHE A 55 11.99 15.17 0.29
C PHE A 55 12.11 14.86 1.78
N PHE A 56 13.25 14.33 2.22
CA PHE A 56 13.42 13.93 3.61
C PHE A 56 13.30 15.06 4.62
N PRO A 57 13.80 16.29 4.36
CA PRO A 57 13.58 17.39 5.30
C PRO A 57 12.10 17.73 5.51
N VAL A 58 11.29 17.59 4.46
CA VAL A 58 9.83 17.80 4.56
C VAL A 58 9.18 16.68 5.37
N LEU A 59 9.55 15.43 5.06
CA LEU A 59 9.04 14.26 5.77
C LEU A 59 9.38 14.31 7.27
N GLU A 60 10.58 14.79 7.62
CA GLU A 60 11.01 15.00 9.00
C GLU A 60 10.17 16.07 9.71
N GLU A 61 9.85 17.17 9.04
CA GLU A 61 8.98 18.22 9.58
C GLU A 61 7.57 17.69 9.85
N TYR A 62 7.00 16.92 8.91
CA TYR A 62 5.72 16.24 9.12
C TYR A 62 5.80 15.28 10.30
N TYR A 63 6.83 14.44 10.37
CA TYR A 63 6.99 13.46 11.45
C TYR A 63 7.03 14.10 12.84
N HIS A 64 7.60 15.29 12.96
CA HIS A 64 7.69 16.03 14.22
C HIS A 64 6.49 16.94 14.51
N THR A 65 5.57 17.09 13.57
CA THR A 65 4.37 17.91 13.75
C THR A 65 3.25 17.09 14.40
N PRO A 66 2.71 17.48 15.55
CA PRO A 66 1.61 16.76 16.19
C PRO A 66 0.36 16.67 15.30
N GLY A 67 -0.17 15.46 15.13
CA GLY A 67 -1.35 15.18 14.33
C GLY A 67 -1.07 14.66 12.92
N THR A 68 0.19 14.60 12.50
CA THR A 68 0.60 14.06 11.19
C THR A 68 1.30 12.70 11.30
N GLU A 69 1.43 12.13 12.49
CA GLU A 69 2.20 10.91 12.78
C GLU A 69 1.66 9.66 12.08
N GLN A 70 0.40 9.69 11.67
CA GLN A 70 -0.28 8.59 10.98
C GLN A 70 -0.44 8.83 9.47
N MET A 71 0.12 9.93 8.95
CA MET A 71 0.06 10.21 7.52
C MET A 71 1.01 9.32 6.74
N TYR A 72 0.56 8.86 5.59
CA TYR A 72 1.42 8.16 4.63
C TYR A 72 2.42 9.14 4.01
N TRP A 73 3.60 8.66 3.65
CA TRP A 73 4.59 9.50 2.96
C TRP A 73 4.10 9.97 1.58
N GLU A 74 3.20 9.22 0.95
CA GLU A 74 2.51 9.59 -0.28
C GLU A 74 1.67 10.87 -0.10
N GLN A 75 1.05 11.03 1.08
CA GLN A 75 0.32 12.26 1.40
C GLN A 75 1.28 13.46 1.47
N VAL A 76 2.44 13.29 2.08
CA VAL A 76 3.45 14.36 2.14
C VAL A 76 3.93 14.75 0.74
N LEU A 77 4.12 13.78 -0.14
CA LEU A 77 4.44 14.03 -1.54
C LEU A 77 3.29 14.74 -2.27
N ALA A 78 2.05 14.31 -2.05
CA ALA A 78 0.86 14.93 -2.62
C ALA A 78 0.74 16.40 -2.20
N ASP A 79 0.90 16.68 -0.91
CA ASP A 79 0.84 18.04 -0.37
C ASP A 79 1.91 18.97 -0.98
N LEU A 80 3.13 18.44 -1.18
CA LEU A 80 4.20 19.18 -1.87
C LEU A 80 3.85 19.50 -3.33
N LEU A 81 3.35 18.49 -4.06
CA LEU A 81 3.00 18.64 -5.48
C LEU A 81 1.80 19.55 -5.66
N ASN A 82 0.82 19.47 -4.77
CA ASN A 82 -0.41 20.24 -4.82
C ASN A 82 -0.28 21.65 -4.18
N GLY A 83 0.83 21.92 -3.47
CA GLY A 83 1.02 23.17 -2.73
C GLY A 83 0.18 23.29 -1.46
N GLU A 84 -0.12 22.16 -0.81
CA GLU A 84 -1.01 22.04 0.35
C GLU A 84 -0.28 21.81 1.67
N VAL A 85 1.04 21.95 1.70
CA VAL A 85 1.89 21.71 2.90
C VAL A 85 1.43 22.54 4.11
N ASP A 86 1.08 23.80 3.90
CA ASP A 86 0.61 24.69 4.96
C ASP A 86 -0.77 24.28 5.54
N SER A 87 -1.44 23.29 4.97
CA SER A 87 -2.68 22.71 5.51
C SER A 87 -2.42 21.78 6.69
N HIS A 88 -1.21 21.23 6.78
CA HIS A 88 -0.82 20.26 7.80
C HIS A 88 0.30 20.76 8.71
N LEU A 89 1.23 21.56 8.17
CA LEU A 89 2.32 22.16 8.96
C LEU A 89 1.94 23.53 9.49
N PRO A 90 2.26 23.87 10.74
CA PRO A 90 1.99 25.19 11.30
C PRO A 90 2.94 26.23 10.71
N GLY A 91 2.40 27.28 10.12
CA GLY A 91 3.19 28.39 9.57
C GLY A 91 3.13 28.47 8.05
N LYS A 92 4.13 29.13 7.47
CA LYS A 92 4.32 29.18 6.00
C LYS A 92 5.62 28.51 5.65
N HIS A 93 5.55 27.52 4.78
CA HIS A 93 6.69 26.72 4.36
C HIS A 93 6.93 26.90 2.87
N HIS A 94 8.18 26.86 2.50
CA HIS A 94 8.60 26.86 1.10
C HIS A 94 9.66 25.79 0.91
N PHE A 95 9.20 24.59 0.60
CA PHE A 95 10.06 23.47 0.30
C PHE A 95 10.28 23.33 -1.20
N PRO A 96 11.48 22.90 -1.64
CA PRO A 96 11.70 22.55 -3.02
C PRO A 96 10.89 21.30 -3.38
N VAL A 97 10.09 21.38 -4.44
CA VAL A 97 9.34 20.22 -4.92
C VAL A 97 10.30 19.23 -5.59
N PRO A 98 10.41 17.98 -5.10
CA PRO A 98 11.27 16.98 -5.71
C PRO A 98 10.66 16.46 -7.02
N GLU A 99 11.51 16.10 -7.98
CA GLU A 99 11.06 15.49 -9.22
C GLU A 99 10.90 13.99 -9.07
N MET A 100 9.69 13.48 -9.37
CA MET A 100 9.38 12.06 -9.43
C MET A 100 8.62 11.75 -10.72
N TYR A 101 8.94 10.63 -11.33
CA TYR A 101 8.31 10.19 -12.57
C TYR A 101 7.44 8.96 -12.34
N ILE A 102 6.43 8.75 -13.17
CA ILE A 102 5.72 7.47 -13.19
C ILE A 102 6.56 6.41 -13.91
N ASN A 103 6.63 5.23 -13.31
CA ASN A 103 7.17 4.02 -13.95
C ASN A 103 5.98 3.13 -14.33
N ARG A 104 5.51 3.27 -15.57
CA ARG A 104 4.33 2.59 -16.07
C ARG A 104 4.56 1.10 -16.17
N GLN A 105 3.77 0.34 -15.45
CA GLN A 105 3.77 -1.11 -15.50
C GLN A 105 2.75 -1.60 -16.53
N PRO A 106 3.12 -2.61 -17.32
CA PRO A 106 2.16 -3.31 -18.15
C PRO A 106 1.07 -3.97 -17.31
N ASP A 107 -0.11 -4.18 -17.91
CA ASP A 107 -1.21 -4.90 -17.27
C ASP A 107 -0.74 -6.29 -16.79
N ASN A 108 -1.21 -6.69 -15.63
CA ASN A 108 -0.96 -8.02 -15.04
C ASN A 108 0.52 -8.33 -14.71
N GLN A 109 1.35 -7.33 -14.46
CA GLN A 109 2.74 -7.55 -14.00
C GLN A 109 2.98 -7.17 -12.54
N VAL A 110 2.17 -6.30 -11.98
CA VAL A 110 2.23 -5.91 -10.58
C VAL A 110 0.89 -6.23 -9.95
N TYR A 111 0.92 -6.90 -8.80
CA TYR A 111 -0.24 -7.24 -8.00
C TYR A 111 0.00 -6.83 -6.57
N GLU A 112 -0.98 -6.22 -5.96
CA GLU A 112 -0.98 -5.81 -4.57
C GLU A 112 -2.10 -6.53 -3.85
N PHE A 113 -1.80 -7.07 -2.67
CA PHE A 113 -2.75 -7.81 -1.87
C PHE A 113 -2.79 -7.20 -0.47
N GLU A 114 -3.93 -6.72 -0.07
CA GLU A 114 -4.12 -6.18 1.28
C GLU A 114 -4.23 -7.28 2.32
N ASN A 115 -4.60 -8.49 1.90
CA ASN A 115 -4.83 -9.60 2.79
C ASN A 115 -4.66 -10.96 2.11
N LEU A 116 -4.59 -12.01 2.93
CA LEU A 116 -4.38 -13.38 2.45
C LEU A 116 -5.56 -13.90 1.61
N GLU A 117 -6.78 -13.40 1.82
CA GLU A 117 -7.94 -13.84 1.03
C GLU A 117 -7.84 -13.38 -0.43
N GLU A 118 -7.33 -12.19 -0.67
CA GLU A 118 -7.07 -11.68 -2.03
C GLU A 118 -5.98 -12.52 -2.72
N LEU A 119 -4.90 -12.86 -2.01
CA LEU A 119 -3.88 -13.75 -2.53
C LEU A 119 -4.44 -15.13 -2.88
N ARG A 120 -5.33 -15.68 -2.04
CA ARG A 120 -5.99 -16.97 -2.27
C ARG A 120 -6.93 -16.94 -3.47
N LEU A 121 -7.62 -15.83 -3.70
CA LEU A 121 -8.45 -15.64 -4.89
C LEU A 121 -7.63 -15.55 -6.17
N PHE A 122 -6.45 -14.96 -6.06
CA PHE A 122 -5.54 -14.79 -7.18
C PHE A 122 -4.77 -16.06 -7.53
N ASP A 123 -4.29 -16.81 -6.54
CA ASP A 123 -3.46 -18.01 -6.72
C ASP A 123 -4.02 -19.19 -5.94
N GLU A 124 -4.56 -20.16 -6.66
CA GLU A 124 -5.17 -21.38 -6.11
C GLU A 124 -4.20 -22.18 -5.22
N ARG A 125 -2.88 -22.05 -5.41
CA ARG A 125 -1.88 -22.69 -4.56
C ARG A 125 -1.96 -22.24 -3.11
N TYR A 126 -2.47 -21.06 -2.84
CA TYR A 126 -2.66 -20.51 -1.50
C TYR A 126 -4.04 -20.77 -0.91
N GLN A 127 -4.97 -21.35 -1.67
CA GLN A 127 -6.32 -21.65 -1.15
C GLN A 127 -6.30 -22.71 -0.04
N ASN A 128 -5.39 -23.66 -0.09
CA ASN A 128 -5.28 -24.77 0.85
C ASN A 128 -4.16 -24.61 1.89
N HIS A 129 -3.33 -23.59 1.78
CA HIS A 129 -2.35 -23.23 2.80
C HIS A 129 -3.02 -22.23 3.77
N SER A 130 -3.95 -22.72 4.56
CA SER A 130 -4.27 -22.09 5.84
C SER A 130 -2.97 -21.97 6.63
N ASP A 131 -2.77 -20.83 7.30
CA ASP A 131 -1.64 -20.61 8.20
C ASP A 131 -1.14 -21.93 8.79
N ASN A 132 0.01 -22.42 8.38
CA ASN A 132 0.57 -23.69 8.89
C ASN A 132 0.59 -23.67 10.42
N ILE A 133 0.87 -22.51 11.01
CA ILE A 133 0.86 -22.31 12.47
C ILE A 133 -0.53 -22.55 13.07
N ALA A 134 -1.61 -22.06 12.43
CA ALA A 134 -2.96 -22.30 12.93
C ALA A 134 -3.36 -23.78 12.80
N MET A 135 -2.99 -24.42 11.70
CA MET A 135 -3.22 -25.84 11.46
C MET A 135 -2.47 -26.70 12.47
N GLU A 136 -1.18 -26.46 12.66
CA GLU A 136 -0.35 -27.15 13.65
C GLU A 136 -0.91 -26.98 15.07
N LEU A 137 -1.26 -25.74 15.45
CA LEU A 137 -1.81 -25.45 16.78
C LEU A 137 -3.15 -26.15 17.02
N ILE A 138 -4.05 -26.13 16.03
CA ILE A 138 -5.35 -26.82 16.13
C ILE A 138 -5.16 -28.34 16.24
N SER A 139 -4.27 -28.88 15.40
CA SER A 139 -3.92 -30.30 15.41
C SER A 139 -3.35 -30.72 16.77
N GLU A 140 -2.44 -29.96 17.34
CA GLU A 140 -1.85 -30.21 18.65
C GLU A 140 -2.86 -30.11 19.79
N VAL A 141 -3.65 -29.03 19.82
CA VAL A 141 -4.61 -28.76 20.90
C VAL A 141 -5.77 -29.77 20.90
N LEU A 142 -6.27 -30.11 19.73
CA LEU A 142 -7.40 -31.06 19.60
C LEU A 142 -6.97 -32.52 19.47
N GLN A 143 -5.68 -32.77 19.30
CA GLN A 143 -5.12 -34.10 19.06
C GLN A 143 -5.76 -34.83 17.86
N VAL A 144 -6.01 -34.09 16.80
CA VAL A 144 -6.54 -34.59 15.52
C VAL A 144 -5.52 -34.38 14.41
N PRO A 145 -5.41 -35.28 13.43
CA PRO A 145 -4.51 -35.06 12.31
C PRO A 145 -4.91 -33.85 11.47
N GLU A 146 -3.95 -33.14 10.93
CA GLU A 146 -4.19 -31.95 10.09
C GLU A 146 -5.12 -32.25 8.90
N SER A 147 -5.10 -33.48 8.38
CA SER A 147 -5.97 -33.92 7.29
C SER A 147 -7.47 -33.89 7.61
N GLU A 148 -7.82 -33.88 8.89
CA GLU A 148 -9.21 -33.80 9.36
C GLU A 148 -9.66 -32.35 9.60
N ILE A 149 -8.74 -31.39 9.55
CA ILE A 149 -9.03 -29.97 9.76
C ILE A 149 -9.28 -29.28 8.42
N THR A 150 -10.47 -28.71 8.25
CA THR A 150 -10.87 -28.06 6.99
C THR A 150 -11.55 -26.73 7.23
N GLY A 151 -11.61 -25.93 6.18
CA GLY A 151 -12.38 -24.67 6.16
C GLY A 151 -11.91 -23.63 7.18
N ILE A 152 -10.60 -23.57 7.46
CA ILE A 152 -10.03 -22.58 8.37
C ILE A 152 -10.26 -21.19 7.81
N LYS A 153 -10.89 -20.33 8.60
CA LYS A 153 -11.11 -18.91 8.29
C LYS A 153 -10.65 -18.06 9.46
N CYS A 154 -9.79 -17.08 9.19
CA CYS A 154 -9.45 -16.06 10.16
C CYS A 154 -10.64 -15.10 10.34
N LEU A 155 -11.08 -14.92 11.58
CA LEU A 155 -12.12 -13.95 11.91
C LEU A 155 -11.47 -12.59 12.18
N LYS A 156 -11.82 -11.58 11.38
CA LYS A 156 -11.21 -10.22 11.43
C LYS A 156 -11.70 -9.35 12.61
N THR A 157 -12.46 -9.90 13.56
CA THR A 157 -13.03 -9.14 14.69
C THR A 157 -12.14 -9.25 15.92
N GLY A 158 -11.16 -8.37 16.05
CA GLY A 158 -10.35 -8.25 17.27
C GLY A 158 -8.99 -7.61 17.00
N MET A 159 -8.66 -6.55 17.74
CA MET A 159 -7.40 -5.81 17.54
C MET A 159 -6.16 -6.53 18.08
N THR A 160 -6.30 -7.51 18.96
CA THR A 160 -5.18 -8.14 19.68
C THR A 160 -5.10 -9.65 19.55
N ASN A 161 -6.19 -10.34 19.23
CA ASN A 161 -6.22 -11.79 19.14
C ASN A 161 -6.64 -12.25 17.75
N LYS A 162 -5.88 -13.19 17.18
CA LYS A 162 -6.32 -13.91 15.97
C LYS A 162 -7.31 -14.98 16.37
N SER A 163 -8.53 -14.92 15.82
CA SER A 163 -9.57 -15.93 16.01
C SER A 163 -9.80 -16.68 14.71
N PHE A 164 -9.97 -17.99 14.80
CA PHE A 164 -10.19 -18.85 13.64
C PHE A 164 -11.48 -19.64 13.79
N LEU A 165 -12.21 -19.76 12.69
CA LEU A 165 -13.29 -20.73 12.53
C LEU A 165 -12.77 -21.89 11.67
N PHE A 166 -13.02 -23.12 12.07
CA PHE A 166 -12.62 -24.31 11.33
C PHE A 166 -13.61 -25.45 11.55
N LYS A 167 -13.49 -26.51 10.76
CA LYS A 167 -14.24 -27.75 10.89
C LYS A 167 -13.28 -28.91 11.12
N VAL A 168 -13.64 -29.79 12.00
CA VAL A 168 -12.96 -31.06 12.19
C VAL A 168 -13.92 -32.15 11.72
N HIS A 169 -13.44 -33.04 10.88
CA HIS A 169 -14.17 -34.22 10.44
C HIS A 169 -13.82 -35.37 11.40
N GLY A 170 -14.81 -35.82 12.15
CA GLY A 170 -14.72 -36.98 13.01
C GLY A 170 -15.70 -38.06 12.56
#